data_2da1955350411431c46ded387f8d8263
#
_entry.id   2da1955350411431c46ded387f8d8263
#
_cell.length_a   1.000
_cell.length_b   1.000
_cell.length_c   1.000
_cell.angle_alpha   90.00
_cell.angle_beta   90.00
_cell.angle_gamma   90.00
#
_symmetry.space_group_name_H-M   'P 1'
#
loop_
_entity.id
_entity.type
_entity.pdbx_description
1 polymer ?
#
loop_
_entity_poly.entity_id
_entity_poly.type
_entity_poly.pdbx_seq_one_letter_code
_entity_poly.pdbx_strand_id
1 'polypeptide(L)'
;MAVGEFTGMIAHYVSQEEGGSIDAFEVVIVPQNDKQSLAVKELIPNINSVQKQGGEIFIVGTFYSEEYANAVCGKYISLGLFTNSIKVKI
;
A
#
# COMPACT_ATOMS: atom_id res chain seq x y z
N MET A 1 17.65 8.20 8.06
CA MET A 1 16.25 8.61 7.83
C MET A 1 15.52 7.55 7.06
N ALA A 2 14.35 7.20 7.50
CA ALA A 2 13.53 6.23 6.77
C ALA A 2 13.02 6.86 5.48
N VAL A 3 12.98 6.06 4.42
CA VAL A 3 12.51 6.54 3.11
C VAL A 3 11.09 7.11 3.22
N GLY A 4 10.23 6.46 3.99
CA GLY A 4 8.86 6.92 4.17
C GLY A 4 8.75 8.29 4.80
N GLU A 5 9.59 8.57 5.78
CA GLU A 5 9.60 9.88 6.42
C GLU A 5 10.03 10.97 5.45
N PHE A 6 11.10 10.72 4.72
CA PHE A 6 11.59 11.66 3.76
C PHE A 6 10.55 11.94 2.68
N THR A 7 9.97 10.88 2.15
CA THR A 7 8.95 11.00 1.12
C THR A 7 7.72 11.74 1.64
N GLY A 8 7.32 11.48 2.89
CA GLY A 8 6.19 12.16 3.50
C GLY A 8 6.42 13.65 3.64
N MET A 9 7.63 14.05 3.99
CA MET A 9 7.96 15.47 4.10
C MET A 9 7.89 16.17 2.75
N ILE A 10 8.39 15.54 1.70
CA ILE A 10 8.32 16.09 0.35
C ILE A 10 6.87 16.19 -0.09
N ALA A 11 6.07 15.17 0.16
CA ALA A 11 4.67 15.17 -0.21
C ALA A 11 3.91 16.29 0.47
N HIS A 12 4.17 16.50 1.75
CA HIS A 12 3.53 17.56 2.50
C HIS A 12 3.87 18.94 1.92
N TYR A 13 5.13 19.14 1.59
CA TYR A 13 5.60 20.39 1.05
C TYR A 13 4.94 20.70 -0.31
N VAL A 14 4.93 19.71 -1.21
CA VAL A 14 4.32 19.86 -2.52
C VAL A 14 2.83 20.13 -2.40
N SER A 15 2.17 19.42 -1.50
CA SER A 15 0.73 19.59 -1.28
C SER A 15 0.40 21.03 -0.90
N GLN A 16 1.22 21.64 -0.04
CA GLN A 16 1.00 23.02 0.35
C GLN A 16 1.16 23.98 -0.82
N GLU A 17 2.14 23.74 -1.66
CA GLU A 17 2.38 24.59 -2.81
C GLU A 17 1.30 24.50 -3.87
N GLU A 18 0.78 23.30 -4.07
CA GLU A 18 -0.17 23.04 -5.14
C GLU A 18 -1.63 23.05 -4.70
N GLY A 19 -1.89 23.46 -3.49
CA GLY A 19 -3.25 23.54 -3.01
C GLY A 19 -3.82 22.23 -2.52
N GLY A 20 -2.98 21.25 -2.23
CA GLY A 20 -3.38 20.07 -1.52
C GLY A 20 -3.59 18.80 -2.32
N SER A 21 -3.30 18.80 -3.61
CA SER A 21 -3.42 17.61 -4.41
C SER A 21 -2.06 16.97 -4.64
N ILE A 22 -1.87 15.72 -4.19
CA ILE A 22 -0.63 15.01 -4.37
C ILE A 22 -0.90 13.54 -4.66
N ASP A 23 -0.07 12.96 -5.50
CA ASP A 23 -0.16 11.53 -5.82
C ASP A 23 0.44 10.70 -4.70
N ALA A 24 -0.24 9.61 -4.39
CA ALA A 24 0.27 8.61 -3.47
C ALA A 24 0.00 7.24 -4.07
N PHE A 25 0.59 6.21 -3.46
CA PHE A 25 0.50 4.84 -3.98
C PHE A 25 0.11 3.92 -2.85
N GLU A 26 -1.10 3.40 -2.93
CA GLU A 26 -1.62 2.50 -1.92
C GLU A 26 -1.30 1.06 -2.32
N VAL A 27 -0.61 0.34 -1.45
CA VAL A 27 -0.24 -1.06 -1.70
C VAL A 27 -1.31 -1.94 -1.08
N VAL A 28 -1.91 -2.78 -1.90
CA VAL A 28 -2.99 -3.67 -1.48
C VAL A 28 -2.66 -5.11 -1.84
N ILE A 29 -3.11 -6.04 -1.00
CA ILE A 29 -3.01 -7.47 -1.24
C ILE A 29 -4.42 -8.00 -1.45
N VAL A 30 -4.64 -8.69 -2.56
CA VAL A 30 -5.93 -9.29 -2.89
C VAL A 30 -5.81 -10.80 -2.71
N PRO A 31 -6.26 -11.34 -1.56
CA PRO A 31 -6.15 -12.78 -1.34
C PRO A 31 -7.03 -13.54 -2.33
N GLN A 32 -6.50 -14.62 -2.84
CA GLN A 32 -7.19 -15.44 -3.84
C GLN A 32 -8.01 -16.56 -3.22
N ASN A 33 -7.83 -16.81 -1.92
CA ASN A 33 -8.57 -17.83 -1.18
C ASN A 33 -8.38 -17.57 0.32
N ASP A 34 -9.09 -18.34 1.15
CA ASP A 34 -9.05 -18.17 2.60
C ASP A 34 -7.67 -18.45 3.18
N LYS A 35 -6.95 -19.38 2.59
CA LYS A 35 -5.60 -19.69 3.03
C LYS A 35 -4.68 -18.50 2.88
N GLN A 36 -4.80 -17.77 1.79
CA GLN A 36 -4.00 -16.55 1.58
C GLN A 36 -4.44 -15.45 2.55
N SER A 37 -5.73 -15.32 2.84
CA SER A 37 -6.20 -14.36 3.83
C SER A 37 -5.58 -14.61 5.19
N LEU A 38 -5.53 -15.86 5.61
CA LEU A 38 -4.90 -16.22 6.88
C LEU A 38 -3.41 -15.94 6.86
N ALA A 39 -2.75 -16.24 5.75
CA ALA A 39 -1.31 -15.99 5.61
C ALA A 39 -1.00 -14.50 5.75
N VAL A 40 -1.81 -13.64 5.16
CA VAL A 40 -1.62 -12.19 5.27
C VAL A 40 -1.76 -11.73 6.71
N LYS A 41 -2.76 -12.24 7.42
CA LYS A 41 -2.98 -11.88 8.82
C LYS A 41 -1.85 -12.36 9.73
N GLU A 42 -1.21 -13.46 9.39
CA GLU A 42 -0.05 -13.93 10.13
C GLU A 42 1.19 -13.08 9.85
N LEU A 43 1.36 -12.64 8.60
CA LEU A 43 2.50 -11.80 8.23
C LEU A 43 2.37 -10.40 8.83
N ILE A 44 1.17 -9.85 8.82
CA ILE A 44 0.91 -8.49 9.32
C ILE A 44 -0.32 -8.57 10.25
N PRO A 45 -0.10 -8.83 11.55
CA PRO A 45 -1.22 -9.13 12.46
C PRO A 45 -2.31 -8.06 12.56
N ASN A 46 -1.97 -6.79 12.39
CA ASN A 46 -2.95 -5.72 12.54
C ASN A 46 -3.22 -5.02 11.21
N ILE A 47 -3.12 -5.75 10.12
CA ILE A 47 -3.32 -5.17 8.80
C ILE A 47 -4.77 -4.70 8.62
N ASN A 48 -4.93 -3.52 8.03
CA ASN A 48 -6.24 -2.99 7.70
C ASN A 48 -6.81 -3.71 6.50
N SER A 49 -8.10 -3.95 6.52
CA SER A 49 -8.79 -4.55 5.39
C SER A 49 -10.07 -3.80 5.09
N VAL A 50 -10.51 -3.90 3.84
CA VAL A 50 -11.78 -3.34 3.40
C VAL A 50 -12.52 -4.41 2.62
N GLN A 51 -13.85 -4.38 2.71
CA GLN A 51 -14.69 -5.29 1.94
C GLN A 51 -15.01 -4.62 0.61
N LYS A 52 -14.71 -5.32 -0.47
CA LYS A 52 -15.03 -4.90 -1.82
C LYS A 52 -15.95 -5.92 -2.45
N GLN A 53 -16.47 -5.60 -3.62
CA GLN A 53 -17.41 -6.46 -4.32
C GLN A 53 -16.86 -7.88 -4.52
N GLY A 54 -15.57 -8.03 -4.70
CA GLY A 54 -14.94 -9.33 -4.89
C GLY A 54 -14.45 -10.00 -3.61
N GLY A 55 -14.63 -9.37 -2.44
CA GLY A 55 -14.20 -9.93 -1.17
C GLY A 55 -13.33 -8.98 -0.38
N GLU A 56 -12.56 -9.53 0.55
CA GLU A 56 -11.69 -8.76 1.43
C GLU A 56 -10.40 -8.37 0.72
N ILE A 57 -10.00 -7.12 0.87
CA ILE A 57 -8.73 -6.61 0.33
C ILE A 57 -7.94 -6.03 1.49
N PHE A 58 -6.67 -6.40 1.60
CA PHE A 58 -5.79 -5.93 2.67
C PHE A 58 -4.98 -4.73 2.21
N ILE A 59 -4.91 -3.70 3.05
CA ILE A 59 -4.15 -2.49 2.76
C ILE A 59 -2.85 -2.54 3.55
N VAL A 60 -1.72 -2.65 2.82
CA VAL A 60 -0.40 -2.69 3.44
C VAL A 60 -0.01 -1.29 3.92
N GLY A 61 -0.26 -0.28 3.10
CA GLY A 61 0.06 1.08 3.45
C GLY A 61 -0.07 2.00 2.25
N THR A 62 0.11 3.29 2.51
CA THR A 62 0.08 4.32 1.48
C THR A 62 1.45 5.00 1.45
N PHE A 63 2.06 5.05 0.28
CA PHE A 63 3.41 5.54 0.10
C PHE A 63 3.43 6.68 -0.91
N TYR A 64 4.40 7.57 -0.79
CA TYR A 64 4.51 8.72 -1.68
C TYR A 64 5.55 8.53 -2.78
N SER A 65 6.27 7.41 -2.76
CA SER A 65 7.23 7.04 -3.78
C SER A 65 6.73 5.83 -4.53
N GLU A 66 6.61 5.95 -5.85
CA GLU A 66 6.20 4.82 -6.69
C GLU A 66 7.22 3.69 -6.62
N GLU A 67 8.51 4.03 -6.64
CA GLU A 67 9.56 3.02 -6.56
C GLU A 67 9.48 2.24 -5.25
N TYR A 68 9.25 2.94 -4.15
CA TYR A 68 9.14 2.30 -2.86
C TYR A 68 7.90 1.41 -2.79
N ALA A 69 6.77 1.92 -3.28
CA ALA A 69 5.54 1.12 -3.32
C ALA A 69 5.72 -0.14 -4.16
N ASN A 70 6.38 -0.03 -5.30
CA ASN A 70 6.64 -1.18 -6.16
C ASN A 70 7.58 -2.19 -5.48
N ALA A 71 8.56 -1.71 -4.73
CA ALA A 71 9.44 -2.60 -3.98
C ALA A 71 8.67 -3.36 -2.90
N VAL A 72 7.75 -2.69 -2.22
CA VAL A 72 6.89 -3.34 -1.23
C VAL A 72 6.00 -4.39 -1.90
N CYS A 73 5.42 -4.05 -3.04
CA CYS A 73 4.63 -5.02 -3.82
C CYS A 73 5.46 -6.25 -4.17
N GLY A 74 6.69 -6.04 -4.64
CA GLY A 74 7.58 -7.15 -5.01
C GLY A 74 7.85 -8.10 -3.87
N LYS A 75 7.98 -7.56 -2.66
CA LYS A 75 8.19 -8.37 -1.47
C LYS A 75 7.03 -9.37 -1.27
N TYR A 76 5.79 -8.91 -1.37
CA TYR A 76 4.64 -9.78 -1.16
C TYR A 76 4.35 -10.67 -2.36
N ILE A 77 4.62 -10.19 -3.57
CA ILE A 77 4.51 -11.01 -4.77
C ILE A 77 5.47 -12.20 -4.68
N SER A 78 6.68 -11.98 -4.18
CA SER A 78 7.65 -13.07 -4.03
C SER A 78 7.21 -14.11 -3.00
N LEU A 79 6.27 -13.76 -2.12
CA LEU A 79 5.69 -14.71 -1.17
C LEU A 79 4.46 -15.41 -1.73
N GLY A 80 4.13 -15.17 -3.00
CA GLY A 80 2.99 -15.82 -3.64
C GLY A 80 1.67 -15.09 -3.47
N LEU A 81 1.69 -13.86 -2.98
CA LEU A 81 0.47 -13.08 -2.75
C LEU A 81 0.23 -12.10 -3.89
N PHE A 82 -1.02 -12.02 -4.33
CA PHE A 82 -1.39 -11.05 -5.37
C PHE A 82 -1.40 -9.64 -4.76
N THR A 83 -0.43 -8.83 -5.16
CA THR A 83 -0.21 -7.51 -4.57
C THR A 83 -0.13 -6.47 -5.69
N ASN A 84 -0.73 -5.32 -5.46
CA ASN A 84 -0.75 -4.26 -6.45
C ASN A 84 -0.60 -2.90 -5.79
N SER A 85 -0.11 -1.94 -6.56
CA SER A 85 0.01 -0.55 -6.14
C SER A 85 -1.02 0.26 -6.91
N ILE A 86 -1.84 1.00 -6.18
CA ILE A 86 -2.92 1.79 -6.76
C ILE A 86 -2.61 3.26 -6.54
N LYS A 87 -2.59 4.03 -7.62
CA LYS A 87 -2.36 5.46 -7.52
C LYS A 87 -3.62 6.14 -6.97
N VAL A 88 -3.42 6.94 -5.93
CA VAL A 88 -4.52 7.66 -5.28
C VAL A 88 -4.11 9.12 -5.09
N LYS A 89 -5.10 9.99 -4.94
CA LYS A 89 -4.88 11.41 -4.62
C LYS A 89 -5.16 11.65 -3.14
N ILE A 90 -4.30 12.42 -2.55
CA ILE A 90 -4.45 12.80 -1.15
C ILE A 90 -4.83 14.28 -1.05
#